data_953200c4cd0f04957bd81650e6fbd738
#
_entry.id   953200c4cd0f04957bd81650e6fbd738
#
_cell.length_a   1.000
_cell.length_b   1.000
_cell.length_c   1.000
_cell.angle_alpha   90.00
_cell.angle_beta   90.00
_cell.angle_gamma   90.00
#
_symmetry.space_group_name_H-M   'P 1'
#
loop_
_entity.id
_entity.type
_entity.pdbx_description
1 polymer ?
#
loop_
_entity_poly.entity_id
_entity_poly.type
_entity_poly.pdbx_seq_one_letter_code
_entity_poly.pdbx_strand_id
1 'polypeptide(L)'
;QRAVAPYLEDWERRVYEEFPGARVRLDSGVPISVQASDVVQGMRVREALASWTRALPGIQIIRNAVWVAIWAEGCDKGSVLAEISRRHGVPLNRIMAVGDSDNDLPMLAPGVCGFPVAPANAEVSVKDFVAGAGGWVSTEPDIDGVLDGVQRFFSQLGA
;
A
#
# COMPACT_ATOMS: atom_id res chain seq x y z
N GLN A 1 -16.06 -7.65 -7.54
CA GLN A 1 -15.97 -7.65 -9.02
C GLN A 1 -17.31 -7.33 -9.69
N ARG A 2 -18.46 -7.95 -9.30
CA ARG A 2 -19.77 -7.73 -9.96
C ARG A 2 -20.22 -6.26 -9.92
N ALA A 3 -19.95 -5.52 -8.86
CA ALA A 3 -20.40 -4.13 -8.70
C ALA A 3 -19.71 -3.16 -9.66
N VAL A 4 -18.51 -3.45 -10.11
CA VAL A 4 -17.71 -2.57 -10.98
C VAL A 4 -17.71 -3.01 -12.45
N ALA A 5 -18.15 -4.24 -12.74
CA ALA A 5 -18.16 -4.80 -14.09
C ALA A 5 -18.80 -3.88 -15.17
N PRO A 6 -19.91 -3.17 -14.90
CA PRO A 6 -20.52 -2.29 -15.88
C PRO A 6 -19.67 -1.07 -16.27
N TYR A 7 -18.67 -0.73 -15.49
CA TYR A 7 -17.85 0.47 -15.67
C TYR A 7 -16.49 0.20 -16.28
N LEU A 8 -16.05 -1.09 -16.35
CA LEU A 8 -14.67 -1.44 -16.70
C LEU A 8 -14.26 -0.96 -18.10
N GLU A 9 -15.13 -1.14 -19.10
CA GLU A 9 -14.86 -0.69 -20.48
C GLU A 9 -14.74 0.84 -20.58
N ASP A 10 -15.60 1.57 -19.87
CA ASP A 10 -15.52 3.05 -19.83
C ASP A 10 -14.26 3.51 -19.11
N TRP A 11 -13.90 2.89 -17.98
CA TRP A 11 -12.68 3.24 -17.25
C TRP A 11 -11.43 2.90 -18.04
N GLU A 12 -11.38 1.77 -18.72
CA GLU A 12 -10.27 1.40 -19.60
C GLU A 12 -10.07 2.43 -20.72
N ARG A 13 -11.15 2.79 -21.43
CA ARG A 13 -11.14 3.83 -22.46
C ARG A 13 -10.62 5.16 -21.89
N ARG A 14 -11.14 5.61 -20.76
CA ARG A 14 -10.73 6.85 -20.11
C ARG A 14 -9.27 6.84 -19.68
N VAL A 15 -8.77 5.71 -19.17
CA VAL A 15 -7.35 5.57 -18.83
C VAL A 15 -6.49 5.81 -20.06
N TYR A 16 -6.81 5.22 -21.21
CA TYR A 16 -6.03 5.41 -22.45
C TYR A 16 -6.14 6.83 -22.98
N GLU A 17 -7.29 7.49 -22.84
CA GLU A 17 -7.51 8.88 -23.29
C GLU A 17 -6.79 9.89 -22.39
N GLU A 18 -6.87 9.72 -21.06
CA GLU A 18 -6.38 10.71 -20.09
C GLU A 18 -4.91 10.49 -19.68
N PHE A 19 -4.38 9.26 -19.86
CA PHE A 19 -3.04 8.87 -19.40
C PHE A 19 -2.24 8.17 -20.53
N PRO A 20 -1.73 8.90 -21.51
CA PRO A 20 -0.92 8.33 -22.59
C PRO A 20 0.27 7.53 -22.04
N GLY A 21 0.49 6.33 -22.57
CA GLY A 21 1.55 5.42 -22.12
C GLY A 21 1.16 4.49 -20.96
N ALA A 22 0.03 4.73 -20.29
CA ALA A 22 -0.50 3.78 -19.31
C ALA A 22 -0.98 2.48 -19.97
N ARG A 23 -0.94 1.38 -19.23
CA ARG A 23 -1.42 0.07 -19.66
C ARG A 23 -2.44 -0.48 -18.69
N VAL A 24 -3.62 -0.82 -19.19
CA VAL A 24 -4.69 -1.43 -18.40
C VAL A 24 -4.58 -2.95 -18.45
N ARG A 25 -4.85 -3.59 -17.31
CA ARG A 25 -4.98 -5.04 -17.17
C ARG A 25 -6.29 -5.36 -16.46
N LEU A 26 -7.10 -6.22 -17.05
CA LEU A 26 -8.38 -6.70 -16.50
C LEU A 26 -8.30 -8.14 -15.99
N ASP A 27 -7.15 -8.81 -16.13
CA ASP A 27 -6.91 -10.21 -15.83
C ASP A 27 -6.02 -10.45 -14.60
N SER A 28 -5.71 -9.40 -13.84
CA SER A 28 -4.76 -9.44 -12.72
C SER A 28 -5.34 -9.94 -11.39
N GLY A 29 -6.55 -10.51 -11.40
CA GLY A 29 -7.24 -10.96 -10.18
C GLY A 29 -7.97 -9.85 -9.42
N VAL A 30 -7.83 -8.61 -9.86
CA VAL A 30 -8.57 -7.41 -9.41
C VAL A 30 -9.44 -6.88 -10.54
N PRO A 31 -10.49 -6.09 -10.27
CA PRO A 31 -11.38 -5.58 -11.31
C PRO A 31 -10.65 -4.83 -12.42
N ILE A 32 -9.73 -3.94 -12.06
CA ILE A 32 -8.86 -3.21 -12.98
C ILE A 32 -7.52 -2.94 -12.31
N SER A 33 -6.45 -3.08 -13.07
CA SER A 33 -5.11 -2.67 -12.68
C SER A 33 -4.50 -1.83 -13.80
N VAL A 34 -3.89 -0.71 -13.44
CA VAL A 34 -3.27 0.23 -14.38
C VAL A 34 -1.79 0.32 -14.06
N GLN A 35 -0.96 0.04 -15.04
CA GLN A 35 0.47 0.35 -15.00
C GLN A 35 0.69 1.73 -15.62
N ALA A 36 1.04 2.69 -14.81
CA ALA A 36 1.42 4.03 -15.25
C ALA A 36 2.84 4.05 -15.85
N SER A 37 3.18 5.08 -16.61
CA SER A 37 4.51 5.28 -17.19
C SER A 37 5.57 5.63 -16.14
N ASP A 38 5.15 6.32 -15.08
CA ASP A 38 6.00 6.76 -13.97
C ASP A 38 5.15 6.96 -12.70
N VAL A 39 5.82 7.25 -11.58
CA VAL A 39 5.18 7.42 -10.26
C VAL A 39 4.22 8.61 -10.25
N VAL A 40 4.56 9.72 -10.91
CA VAL A 40 3.72 10.92 -10.97
C VAL A 40 2.42 10.64 -11.72
N GLN A 41 2.51 9.96 -12.87
CA GLN A 41 1.33 9.49 -13.60
C GLN A 41 0.51 8.51 -12.73
N GLY A 42 1.18 7.62 -11.98
CA GLY A 42 0.52 6.69 -11.05
C GLY A 42 -0.31 7.41 -9.99
N MET A 43 0.19 8.51 -9.43
CA MET A 43 -0.57 9.35 -8.49
C MET A 43 -1.82 9.94 -9.16
N ARG A 44 -1.68 10.48 -10.37
CA ARG A 44 -2.82 11.05 -11.13
C ARG A 44 -3.86 9.98 -11.50
N VAL A 45 -3.43 8.78 -11.90
CA VAL A 45 -4.33 7.64 -12.18
C VAL A 45 -5.09 7.26 -10.92
N ARG A 46 -4.42 7.20 -9.75
CA ARG A 46 -5.08 6.93 -8.46
C ARG A 46 -6.18 7.95 -8.16
N GLU A 47 -5.89 9.25 -8.33
CA GLU A 47 -6.86 10.32 -8.10
C GLU A 47 -8.05 10.22 -9.06
N ALA A 48 -7.80 9.94 -10.33
CA ALA A 48 -8.83 9.78 -11.35
C ALA A 48 -9.75 8.58 -11.00
N LEU A 49 -9.18 7.40 -10.73
CA LEU A 49 -9.94 6.22 -10.32
C LEU A 49 -10.74 6.48 -9.03
N ALA A 50 -10.16 7.15 -8.05
CA ALA A 50 -10.86 7.52 -6.81
C ALA A 50 -12.05 8.46 -7.09
N SER A 51 -11.90 9.38 -8.04
CA SER A 51 -13.00 10.26 -8.46
C SER A 51 -14.10 9.49 -9.18
N TRP A 52 -13.75 8.62 -10.12
CA TRP A 52 -14.73 7.85 -10.91
C TRP A 52 -15.49 6.83 -10.06
N THR A 53 -14.86 6.32 -9.00
CA THR A 53 -15.44 5.29 -8.12
C THR A 53 -16.10 5.87 -6.87
N ARG A 54 -16.10 7.18 -6.67
CA ARG A 54 -16.59 7.86 -5.44
C ARG A 54 -17.99 7.43 -5.00
N ALA A 55 -18.88 7.12 -5.94
CA ALA A 55 -20.26 6.70 -5.66
C ALA A 55 -20.40 5.19 -5.44
N LEU A 56 -19.35 4.41 -5.60
CA LEU A 56 -19.39 2.96 -5.48
C LEU A 56 -18.90 2.54 -4.09
N PRO A 57 -19.76 1.96 -3.24
CA PRO A 57 -19.35 1.51 -1.92
C PRO A 57 -18.52 0.23 -1.98
N GLY A 58 -17.75 -0.02 -0.93
CA GLY A 58 -17.03 -1.28 -0.73
C GLY A 58 -15.80 -1.46 -1.61
N ILE A 59 -15.26 -0.37 -2.18
CA ILE A 59 -14.03 -0.40 -2.97
C ILE A 59 -13.02 0.63 -2.46
N GLN A 60 -11.76 0.33 -2.69
CA GLN A 60 -10.63 1.23 -2.43
C GLN A 60 -9.67 1.21 -3.60
N ILE A 61 -8.91 2.30 -3.75
CA ILE A 61 -7.86 2.42 -4.76
C ILE A 61 -6.51 2.28 -4.06
N ILE A 62 -5.75 1.29 -4.47
CA ILE A 62 -4.41 1.03 -3.95
C ILE A 62 -3.39 1.37 -5.02
N ARG A 63 -2.35 2.13 -4.65
CA ARG A 63 -1.19 2.41 -5.48
C ARG A 63 0.06 1.76 -4.88
N ASN A 64 0.86 1.15 -5.72
CA ASN A 64 2.21 0.69 -5.42
C ASN A 64 3.13 1.17 -6.54
N ALA A 65 3.93 2.19 -6.27
CA ALA A 65 4.77 2.88 -7.24
C ALA A 65 3.97 3.26 -8.51
N VAL A 66 4.22 2.61 -9.65
CA VAL A 66 3.53 2.83 -10.92
C VAL A 66 2.26 2.01 -11.10
N TRP A 67 1.96 1.10 -10.18
CA TRP A 67 0.78 0.24 -10.26
C TRP A 67 -0.36 0.83 -9.44
N VAL A 68 -1.53 0.93 -10.07
CA VAL A 68 -2.76 1.39 -9.42
C VAL A 68 -3.87 0.39 -9.68
N ALA A 69 -4.59 -0.02 -8.65
CA ALA A 69 -5.64 -1.02 -8.79
C ALA A 69 -6.85 -0.72 -7.90
N ILE A 70 -8.02 -1.20 -8.34
CA ILE A 70 -9.24 -1.21 -7.54
C ILE A 70 -9.29 -2.50 -6.72
N TRP A 71 -9.47 -2.35 -5.41
CA TRP A 71 -9.59 -3.46 -4.45
C TRP A 71 -10.91 -3.39 -3.69
N ALA A 72 -11.29 -4.49 -3.07
CA ALA A 72 -12.35 -4.45 -2.08
C ALA A 72 -11.90 -3.66 -0.85
N GLU A 73 -12.79 -2.83 -0.31
CA GLU A 73 -12.54 -2.10 0.93
C GLU A 73 -12.19 -3.06 2.08
N GLY A 74 -11.20 -2.69 2.89
CA GLY A 74 -10.69 -3.54 3.96
C GLY A 74 -9.79 -4.70 3.52
N CYS A 75 -9.49 -4.84 2.23
CA CYS A 75 -8.51 -5.79 1.70
C CYS A 75 -7.18 -5.08 1.46
N ASP A 76 -6.44 -4.80 2.52
CA ASP A 76 -5.14 -4.14 2.50
C ASP A 76 -4.10 -4.92 3.31
N LYS A 77 -2.85 -4.45 3.31
CA LYS A 77 -1.76 -5.10 4.04
C LYS A 77 -1.99 -5.09 5.57
N GLY A 78 -2.68 -4.09 6.10
CA GLY A 78 -3.02 -4.01 7.52
C GLY A 78 -4.03 -5.08 7.94
N SER A 79 -5.10 -5.26 7.17
CA SER A 79 -6.11 -6.29 7.42
C SER A 79 -5.52 -7.71 7.31
N VAL A 80 -4.60 -7.93 6.36
CA VAL A 80 -3.87 -9.19 6.22
C VAL A 80 -2.97 -9.43 7.45
N LEU A 81 -2.23 -8.41 7.91
CA LEU A 81 -1.37 -8.50 9.08
C LEU A 81 -2.19 -8.82 10.34
N ALA A 82 -3.32 -8.16 10.54
CA ALA A 82 -4.24 -8.41 11.64
C ALA A 82 -4.77 -9.87 11.63
N GLU A 83 -5.12 -10.38 10.45
CA GLU A 83 -5.59 -11.77 10.31
C GLU A 83 -4.46 -12.79 10.57
N ILE A 84 -3.22 -12.52 10.12
CA ILE A 84 -2.05 -13.36 10.45
C ILE A 84 -1.81 -13.36 11.96
N SER A 85 -1.82 -12.18 12.61
CA SER A 85 -1.70 -12.05 14.06
C SER A 85 -2.73 -12.91 14.79
N ARG A 86 -4.00 -12.79 14.40
CA ARG A 86 -5.11 -13.56 14.98
C ARG A 86 -4.93 -15.07 14.81
N ARG A 87 -4.56 -15.53 13.61
CA ARG A 87 -4.38 -16.98 13.33
C ARG A 87 -3.23 -17.62 14.09
N HIS A 88 -2.14 -16.86 14.25
CA HIS A 88 -0.93 -17.37 14.91
C HIS A 88 -0.84 -17.01 16.40
N GLY A 89 -1.80 -16.25 16.93
CA GLY A 89 -1.80 -15.83 18.34
C GLY A 89 -0.63 -14.91 18.69
N VAL A 90 -0.05 -14.21 17.69
CA VAL A 90 1.03 -13.24 17.92
C VAL A 90 0.40 -11.86 18.13
N PRO A 91 0.59 -11.23 19.32
CA PRO A 91 0.06 -9.89 19.57
C PRO A 91 0.63 -8.88 18.58
N LEU A 92 -0.22 -7.95 18.09
CA LEU A 92 0.17 -6.93 17.11
C LEU A 92 1.35 -6.08 17.59
N ASN A 93 1.42 -5.77 18.90
CA ASN A 93 2.53 -5.03 19.51
C ASN A 93 3.87 -5.79 19.53
N ARG A 94 3.88 -7.05 19.14
CA ARG A 94 5.10 -7.88 18.97
C ARG A 94 5.42 -8.17 17.52
N ILE A 95 4.85 -7.42 16.60
CA ILE A 95 5.07 -7.55 15.17
C ILE A 95 5.83 -6.33 14.68
N MET A 96 6.90 -6.55 13.96
CA MET A 96 7.57 -5.53 13.15
C MET A 96 6.98 -5.58 11.74
N ALA A 97 6.71 -4.41 11.17
CA ALA A 97 6.33 -4.27 9.77
C ALA A 97 7.25 -3.28 9.07
N VAL A 98 7.63 -3.58 7.83
CA VAL A 98 8.50 -2.72 7.00
C VAL A 98 7.75 -2.34 5.74
N GLY A 99 7.76 -1.05 5.37
CA GLY A 99 7.12 -0.55 4.17
C GLY A 99 7.88 0.60 3.53
N ASP A 100 7.74 0.74 2.23
CA ASP A 100 8.40 1.76 1.43
C ASP A 100 7.45 2.60 0.56
N SER A 101 6.17 2.22 0.46
CA SER A 101 5.19 2.81 -0.44
C SER A 101 3.82 2.99 0.23
N ASP A 102 2.96 3.85 -0.32
CA ASP A 102 1.65 4.20 0.27
C ASP A 102 0.76 2.99 0.60
N ASN A 103 0.85 1.90 -0.17
CA ASN A 103 0.08 0.68 0.09
C ASN A 103 0.52 -0.07 1.37
N ASP A 104 1.63 0.32 1.98
CA ASP A 104 2.14 -0.23 3.24
C ASP A 104 1.58 0.50 4.46
N LEU A 105 1.12 1.74 4.30
CA LEU A 105 0.62 2.55 5.41
C LEU A 105 -0.38 1.83 6.32
N PRO A 106 -1.35 1.04 5.80
CA PRO A 106 -2.28 0.32 6.67
C PRO A 106 -1.60 -0.67 7.63
N MET A 107 -0.53 -1.36 7.21
CA MET A 107 0.17 -2.29 8.10
C MET A 107 1.17 -1.60 9.05
N LEU A 108 1.58 -0.38 8.74
CA LEU A 108 2.47 0.43 9.57
C LEU A 108 1.71 1.27 10.61
N ALA A 109 0.37 1.26 10.57
CA ALA A 109 -0.47 2.09 11.41
C ALA A 109 -0.36 1.72 12.91
N PRO A 110 -0.45 2.72 13.81
CA PRO A 110 -0.52 2.48 15.25
C PRO A 110 -1.62 1.48 15.61
N GLY A 111 -1.27 0.47 16.41
CA GLY A 111 -2.19 -0.61 16.79
C GLY A 111 -2.34 -1.73 15.77
N VAL A 112 -1.69 -1.66 14.60
CA VAL A 112 -1.63 -2.73 13.60
C VAL A 112 -0.30 -3.47 13.66
N CYS A 113 0.81 -2.77 13.90
CA CYS A 113 2.08 -3.38 14.29
C CYS A 113 2.69 -2.65 15.48
N GLY A 114 3.60 -3.31 16.19
CA GLY A 114 4.29 -2.74 17.34
C GLY A 114 5.56 -1.97 16.99
N PHE A 115 6.13 -2.24 15.82
CA PHE A 115 7.37 -1.61 15.40
C PHE A 115 7.35 -1.35 13.88
N PRO A 116 6.81 -0.21 13.45
CA PRO A 116 6.84 0.18 12.04
C PRO A 116 8.23 0.67 11.64
N VAL A 117 8.67 0.27 10.44
CA VAL A 117 9.98 0.60 9.87
C VAL A 117 9.82 1.12 8.44
N ALA A 118 10.60 2.16 8.10
CA ALA A 118 10.75 2.63 6.73
C ALA A 118 12.24 2.66 6.36
N PRO A 119 12.68 2.04 5.24
CA PRO A 119 14.03 2.18 4.73
C PRO A 119 14.26 3.59 4.14
N ALA A 120 15.53 3.98 3.94
CA ALA A 120 15.88 5.33 3.46
C ALA A 120 15.27 5.68 2.09
N ASN A 121 15.11 4.68 1.21
CA ASN A 121 14.49 4.82 -0.11
C ASN A 121 12.95 4.81 -0.10
N ALA A 122 12.31 4.67 1.06
CA ALA A 122 10.85 4.76 1.16
C ALA A 122 10.34 6.13 0.71
N GLU A 123 9.10 6.17 0.23
CA GLU A 123 8.41 7.41 -0.10
C GLU A 123 8.38 8.36 1.11
N VAL A 124 8.46 9.66 0.85
CA VAL A 124 8.49 10.68 1.93
C VAL A 124 7.27 10.55 2.85
N SER A 125 6.08 10.33 2.27
CA SER A 125 4.84 10.10 3.01
C SER A 125 4.93 8.94 4.00
N VAL A 126 5.61 7.85 3.61
CA VAL A 126 5.80 6.66 4.46
C VAL A 126 6.78 6.95 5.58
N LYS A 127 7.91 7.62 5.29
CA LYS A 127 8.88 8.03 6.30
C LYS A 127 8.27 8.95 7.35
N ASP A 128 7.52 9.96 6.91
CA ASP A 128 6.84 10.89 7.79
C ASP A 128 5.79 10.18 8.68
N PHE A 129 5.04 9.25 8.07
CA PHE A 129 4.07 8.43 8.80
C PHE A 129 4.72 7.56 9.85
N VAL A 130 5.80 6.83 9.52
CA VAL A 130 6.53 5.96 10.43
C VAL A 130 7.16 6.77 11.57
N ALA A 131 7.78 7.91 11.27
CA ALA A 131 8.33 8.82 12.27
C ALA A 131 7.23 9.33 13.23
N GLY A 132 6.10 9.76 12.68
CA GLY A 132 4.94 10.22 13.46
C GLY A 132 4.30 9.14 14.33
N ALA A 133 4.39 7.87 13.93
CA ALA A 133 3.94 6.71 14.69
C ALA A 133 4.95 6.24 15.77
N GLY A 134 6.10 6.92 15.92
CA GLY A 134 7.18 6.52 16.82
C GLY A 134 7.97 5.31 16.36
N GLY A 135 7.91 4.98 15.08
CA GLY A 135 8.65 3.89 14.46
C GLY A 135 10.07 4.27 14.07
N TRP A 136 10.72 3.40 13.33
CA TRP A 136 12.11 3.56 12.90
C TRP A 136 12.22 3.91 11.42
N VAL A 137 12.81 5.05 11.10
CA VAL A 137 13.22 5.43 9.75
C VAL A 137 14.71 5.19 9.62
N SER A 138 15.10 4.18 8.83
CA SER A 138 16.50 3.84 8.61
C SER A 138 17.22 4.87 7.73
N THR A 139 18.52 5.03 7.93
CA THR A 139 19.41 5.77 7.03
C THR A 139 19.89 4.92 5.86
N GLU A 140 19.70 3.60 5.93
CA GLU A 140 20.10 2.63 4.93
C GLU A 140 18.93 2.31 3.98
N PRO A 141 19.17 2.15 2.68
CA PRO A 141 18.13 1.80 1.70
C PRO A 141 17.88 0.29 1.64
N ASP A 142 16.79 -0.08 0.99
CA ASP A 142 16.46 -1.45 0.58
C ASP A 142 16.65 -2.48 1.70
N ILE A 143 17.38 -3.55 1.42
CA ILE A 143 17.59 -4.66 2.37
C ILE A 143 18.40 -4.24 3.60
N ASP A 144 19.33 -3.31 3.45
CA ASP A 144 20.14 -2.84 4.57
C ASP A 144 19.27 -2.04 5.56
N GLY A 145 18.31 -1.27 5.05
CA GLY A 145 17.30 -0.61 5.88
C GLY A 145 16.36 -1.58 6.60
N VAL A 146 16.01 -2.69 5.96
CA VAL A 146 15.25 -3.77 6.62
C VAL A 146 16.08 -4.40 7.73
N LEU A 147 17.36 -4.71 7.49
CA LEU A 147 18.26 -5.32 8.48
C LEU A 147 18.48 -4.40 9.68
N ASP A 148 18.68 -3.11 9.47
CA ASP A 148 18.76 -2.11 10.53
C ASP A 148 17.50 -2.12 11.41
N GLY A 149 16.33 -2.11 10.79
CA GLY A 149 15.04 -2.24 11.49
C GLY A 149 14.92 -3.52 12.32
N VAL A 150 15.34 -4.66 11.77
CA VAL A 150 15.36 -5.97 12.45
C VAL A 150 16.25 -5.92 13.69
N GLN A 151 17.47 -5.40 13.58
CA GLN A 151 18.41 -5.30 14.70
C GLN A 151 17.84 -4.44 15.84
N ARG A 152 17.21 -3.32 15.49
CA ARG A 152 16.57 -2.44 16.49
C ARG A 152 15.37 -3.10 17.17
N PHE A 153 14.53 -3.77 16.40
CA PHE A 153 13.39 -4.49 16.93
C PHE A 153 13.79 -5.55 17.96
N PHE A 154 14.78 -6.39 17.63
CA PHE A 154 15.27 -7.40 18.58
C PHE A 154 15.98 -6.79 19.79
N SER A 155 16.67 -5.67 19.64
CA SER A 155 17.28 -4.96 20.76
C SER A 155 16.24 -4.46 21.76
N GLN A 156 15.05 -4.05 21.29
CA GLN A 156 13.94 -3.63 22.16
C GLN A 156 13.24 -4.81 22.87
N LEU A 157 13.21 -5.99 22.23
CA LEU A 157 12.61 -7.18 22.84
C LEU A 157 13.48 -7.83 23.90
N GLY A 158 14.79 -7.59 23.88
CA GLY A 158 15.76 -8.16 24.81
C GLY A 158 16.08 -7.26 25.99
N ALA A 159 15.54 -6.05 26.02
CA ALA A 159 15.64 -5.09 27.11
C ALA A 159 14.43 -5.16 28.02
#